data_66262b19fa1900baa7f1775f5accafd9
#
_entry.id   66262b19fa1900baa7f1775f5accafd9
#
_cell.length_a   1.000
_cell.length_b   1.000
_cell.length_c   1.000
_cell.angle_alpha   90.00
_cell.angle_beta   90.00
_cell.angle_gamma   90.00
#
_symmetry.space_group_name_H-M   'P 1'
#
loop_
_entity.id
_entity.type
_entity.pdbx_description
1 polymer ?
#
loop_
_entity_poly.entity_id
_entity_poly.type
_entity_poly.pdbx_seq_one_letter_code
_entity_poly.pdbx_strand_id
1 'polypeptide(L)'
;AFAIYALSSYYNATGCKDALDIARGLQLIIEEKMTDEYGYLEAFTRDFRPESNEKLSENGVLAEKTMNTLLHVFEAYTEFYRVTKDPFTGERPRFMMDLFADKVYNRELKRQEVFFDRTWNSLIDLYSYGHDIETSWLMDRGLEVLADPAYTEKLAPITEEIAEAIYEKAYVNHSLMNEAEKGVGETTRDWWIQAKTVVGLINAWKHKRGEQTQGQPPVPPYASAGVDGPGRPGLPLFSH
;
A
#
# COMPACT_ATOMS: atom_id res chain seq x y z
N ALA A 1 -13.41 -3.21 4.22
CA ALA A 1 -12.05 -3.16 4.76
C ALA A 1 -11.93 -2.11 5.87
N PHE A 2 -12.13 -0.82 5.61
CA PHE A 2 -11.90 0.28 6.56
C PHE A 2 -12.69 0.17 7.89
N ALA A 3 -13.89 -0.40 7.90
CA ALA A 3 -14.62 -0.65 9.14
C ALA A 3 -13.87 -1.68 10.03
N ILE A 4 -13.32 -2.74 9.46
CA ILE A 4 -12.50 -3.71 10.19
C ILE A 4 -11.27 -3.02 10.78
N TYR A 5 -10.57 -2.21 9.97
CA TYR A 5 -9.40 -1.43 10.41
C TYR A 5 -9.73 -0.52 11.59
N ALA A 6 -10.80 0.28 11.46
CA ALA A 6 -11.23 1.21 12.51
C ALA A 6 -11.64 0.50 13.81
N LEU A 7 -12.43 -0.58 13.70
CA LEU A 7 -12.87 -1.38 14.85
C LEU A 7 -11.70 -2.09 15.55
N SER A 8 -10.71 -2.56 14.78
CA SER A 8 -9.49 -3.15 15.34
C SER A 8 -8.67 -2.11 16.12
N SER A 9 -8.51 -0.92 15.55
CA SER A 9 -7.82 0.19 16.22
C SER A 9 -8.58 0.67 17.46
N TYR A 10 -9.92 0.72 17.41
CA TYR A 10 -10.75 1.05 18.55
C TYR A 10 -10.65 0.00 19.66
N TYR A 11 -10.68 -1.29 19.31
CA TYR A 11 -10.44 -2.37 20.26
C TYR A 11 -9.07 -2.25 20.93
N ASN A 12 -8.04 -1.97 20.15
CA ASN A 12 -6.69 -1.79 20.69
C ASN A 12 -6.60 -0.66 21.72
N ALA A 13 -7.35 0.41 21.51
CA ALA A 13 -7.37 1.57 22.41
C ALA A 13 -8.24 1.38 23.65
N THR A 14 -9.33 0.60 23.57
CA THR A 14 -10.38 0.56 24.59
C THR A 14 -10.58 -0.81 25.22
N GLY A 15 -10.14 -1.90 24.58
CA GLY A 15 -10.47 -3.27 24.97
C GLY A 15 -11.93 -3.67 24.71
N CYS A 16 -12.71 -2.89 23.93
CA CYS A 16 -14.12 -3.14 23.65
C CYS A 16 -14.29 -4.39 22.78
N LYS A 17 -14.76 -5.49 23.37
CA LYS A 17 -14.95 -6.77 22.69
C LYS A 17 -16.03 -6.73 21.60
N ASP A 18 -17.08 -5.95 21.79
CA ASP A 18 -18.14 -5.82 20.79
C ASP A 18 -17.59 -5.28 19.46
N ALA A 19 -16.63 -4.36 19.50
CA ALA A 19 -15.96 -3.87 18.31
C ALA A 19 -15.19 -4.99 17.57
N LEU A 20 -14.53 -5.86 18.35
CA LEU A 20 -13.81 -7.01 17.79
C LEU A 20 -14.76 -8.03 17.17
N ASP A 21 -15.90 -8.30 17.81
CA ASP A 21 -16.91 -9.24 17.31
C ASP A 21 -17.55 -8.71 16.01
N ILE A 22 -17.81 -7.42 15.91
CA ILE A 22 -18.27 -6.79 14.66
C ILE A 22 -17.21 -6.91 13.57
N ALA A 23 -15.94 -6.61 13.88
CA ALA A 23 -14.85 -6.74 12.92
C ALA A 23 -14.72 -8.18 12.39
N ARG A 24 -14.84 -9.18 13.25
CA ARG A 24 -14.85 -10.60 12.87
C ARG A 24 -16.03 -10.94 11.98
N GLY A 25 -17.23 -10.46 12.30
CA GLY A 25 -18.41 -10.64 11.45
C GLY A 25 -18.22 -10.05 10.05
N LEU A 26 -17.61 -8.86 9.94
CA LEU A 26 -17.30 -8.25 8.67
C LEU A 26 -16.23 -9.04 7.90
N GLN A 27 -15.20 -9.57 8.57
CA GLN A 27 -14.21 -10.45 7.95
C GLN A 27 -14.88 -11.68 7.34
N LEU A 28 -15.75 -12.36 8.08
CA LEU A 28 -16.47 -13.54 7.57
C LEU A 28 -17.32 -13.22 6.34
N ILE A 29 -18.00 -12.06 6.33
CA ILE A 29 -18.75 -11.62 5.14
C ILE A 29 -17.84 -11.42 3.93
N ILE A 30 -16.67 -10.81 4.10
CA ILE A 30 -15.71 -10.63 3.01
C ILE A 30 -15.26 -11.99 2.49
N GLU A 31 -14.85 -12.90 3.38
CA GLU A 31 -14.34 -14.22 2.99
C GLU A 31 -15.39 -15.11 2.34
N GLU A 32 -16.65 -15.04 2.78
CA GLU A 32 -17.72 -15.89 2.27
C GLU A 32 -18.43 -15.33 1.03
N LYS A 33 -18.48 -14.00 0.89
CA LYS A 33 -19.35 -13.35 -0.12
C LYS A 33 -18.59 -12.52 -1.14
N MET A 34 -17.37 -12.08 -0.83
CA MET A 34 -16.65 -11.10 -1.63
C MET A 34 -15.33 -11.63 -2.17
N THR A 35 -15.15 -12.95 -2.13
CA THR A 35 -13.97 -13.65 -2.65
C THR A 35 -14.37 -14.75 -3.63
N ASP A 36 -13.42 -15.16 -4.44
CA ASP A 36 -13.47 -16.36 -5.27
C ASP A 36 -12.18 -17.18 -5.08
N GLU A 37 -11.99 -18.21 -5.89
CA GLU A 37 -10.80 -19.06 -5.87
C GLU A 37 -9.49 -18.29 -6.18
N TYR A 38 -9.59 -17.11 -6.82
CA TYR A 38 -8.44 -16.28 -7.19
C TYR A 38 -8.20 -15.10 -6.22
N GLY A 39 -9.12 -14.82 -5.29
CA GLY A 39 -8.97 -13.75 -4.31
C GLY A 39 -10.17 -12.80 -4.23
N TYR A 40 -9.91 -11.55 -3.89
CA TYR A 40 -10.94 -10.55 -3.57
C TYR A 40 -11.51 -9.91 -4.84
N LEU A 41 -12.83 -9.77 -4.90
CA LEU A 41 -13.57 -9.14 -5.99
C LEU A 41 -13.91 -7.68 -5.67
N GLU A 42 -14.12 -6.87 -6.70
CA GLU A 42 -14.20 -5.40 -6.58
C GLU A 42 -15.57 -4.89 -6.17
N ALA A 43 -16.65 -5.32 -6.83
CA ALA A 43 -17.94 -4.68 -6.72
C ALA A 43 -19.09 -5.66 -6.46
N PHE A 44 -19.98 -5.26 -5.56
CA PHE A 44 -21.16 -6.03 -5.18
C PHE A 44 -22.38 -5.14 -4.98
N THR A 45 -23.54 -5.69 -5.28
CA THR A 45 -24.82 -5.13 -4.85
C THR A 45 -24.96 -5.24 -3.32
N ARG A 46 -25.96 -4.56 -2.75
CA ARG A 46 -26.26 -4.61 -1.31
C ARG A 46 -26.52 -6.05 -0.80
N ASP A 47 -27.02 -6.93 -1.63
CA ASP A 47 -27.31 -8.34 -1.35
C ASP A 47 -26.19 -9.30 -1.80
N PHE A 48 -24.97 -8.75 -1.96
CA PHE A 48 -23.75 -9.47 -2.30
C PHE A 48 -23.77 -10.23 -3.64
N ARG A 49 -24.54 -9.77 -4.61
CA ARG A 49 -24.41 -10.24 -5.99
C ARG A 49 -23.32 -9.42 -6.70
N PRO A 50 -22.56 -10.02 -7.63
CA PRO A 50 -21.59 -9.27 -8.42
C PRO A 50 -22.27 -8.06 -9.12
N GLU A 51 -21.58 -6.92 -9.09
CA GLU A 51 -22.01 -5.67 -9.72
C GLU A 51 -20.92 -5.16 -10.65
N SER A 52 -21.31 -4.36 -11.63
CA SER A 52 -20.36 -3.68 -12.52
C SER A 52 -19.59 -2.60 -11.74
N ASN A 53 -18.28 -2.51 -11.96
CA ASN A 53 -17.44 -1.46 -11.41
C ASN A 53 -17.20 -0.26 -12.34
N GLU A 54 -17.99 -0.10 -13.40
CA GLU A 54 -17.87 1.02 -14.35
C GLU A 54 -17.71 2.40 -13.66
N LYS A 55 -18.40 2.56 -12.54
CA LYS A 55 -18.38 3.82 -11.76
C LYS A 55 -17.12 4.00 -10.92
N LEU A 56 -16.32 2.96 -10.75
CA LEU A 56 -15.11 2.97 -9.94
C LEU A 56 -13.85 3.18 -10.78
N SER A 57 -13.96 3.04 -12.11
CA SER A 57 -12.83 3.20 -13.02
C SER A 57 -12.90 4.54 -13.74
N GLU A 58 -12.05 5.48 -13.34
CA GLU A 58 -11.87 6.74 -14.06
C GLU A 58 -11.26 6.54 -15.47
N ASN A 59 -10.56 5.41 -15.67
CA ASN A 59 -9.87 5.05 -16.92
C ASN A 59 -10.77 4.26 -17.90
N GLY A 60 -12.05 4.07 -17.58
CA GLY A 60 -13.00 3.34 -18.44
C GLY A 60 -12.77 1.83 -18.52
N VAL A 61 -12.02 1.26 -17.58
CA VAL A 61 -11.70 -0.17 -17.51
C VAL A 61 -12.69 -0.89 -16.59
N LEU A 62 -13.29 -1.96 -17.08
CA LEU A 62 -14.11 -2.87 -16.29
C LEU A 62 -13.22 -3.95 -15.69
N ALA A 63 -12.80 -3.75 -14.43
CA ALA A 63 -11.99 -4.70 -13.71
C ALA A 63 -12.83 -5.53 -12.74
N GLU A 64 -12.53 -6.81 -12.63
CA GLU A 64 -13.13 -7.69 -11.61
C GLU A 64 -12.32 -7.69 -10.32
N LYS A 65 -11.02 -7.38 -10.41
CA LYS A 65 -10.08 -7.23 -9.28
C LYS A 65 -9.22 -5.99 -9.46
N THR A 66 -8.87 -5.36 -8.34
CA THR A 66 -7.95 -4.22 -8.33
C THR A 66 -6.87 -4.39 -7.28
N MET A 67 -5.70 -3.79 -7.52
CA MET A 67 -4.67 -3.73 -6.49
C MET A 67 -5.14 -2.92 -5.27
N ASN A 68 -5.99 -1.91 -5.47
CA ASN A 68 -6.53 -1.06 -4.42
C ASN A 68 -7.37 -1.86 -3.41
N THR A 69 -8.29 -2.71 -3.89
CA THR A 69 -9.08 -3.59 -3.02
C THR A 69 -8.17 -4.58 -2.30
N LEU A 70 -7.23 -5.23 -3.00
CA LEU A 70 -6.29 -6.14 -2.37
C LEU A 70 -5.49 -5.46 -1.25
N LEU A 71 -4.97 -4.25 -1.52
CA LEU A 71 -4.16 -3.47 -0.59
C LEU A 71 -4.94 -3.11 0.69
N HIS A 72 -6.16 -2.61 0.56
CA HIS A 72 -6.93 -2.16 1.72
C HIS A 72 -7.59 -3.31 2.51
N VAL A 73 -7.86 -4.44 1.89
CA VAL A 73 -8.21 -5.66 2.64
C VAL A 73 -6.99 -6.16 3.43
N PHE A 74 -5.82 -6.15 2.80
CA PHE A 74 -4.57 -6.48 3.46
C PHE A 74 -4.26 -5.57 4.66
N GLU A 75 -4.38 -4.26 4.49
CA GLU A 75 -4.20 -3.28 5.56
C GLU A 75 -5.13 -3.56 6.75
N ALA A 76 -6.41 -3.77 6.48
CA ALA A 76 -7.40 -4.04 7.51
C ALA A 76 -7.15 -5.36 8.24
N TYR A 77 -6.77 -6.42 7.52
CA TYR A 77 -6.51 -7.73 8.12
C TYR A 77 -5.18 -7.77 8.85
N THR A 78 -4.19 -7.02 8.41
CA THR A 78 -2.94 -6.84 9.13
C THR A 78 -3.19 -6.22 10.51
N GLU A 79 -3.99 -5.15 10.56
CA GLU A 79 -4.35 -4.52 11.86
C GLU A 79 -5.21 -5.44 12.72
N PHE A 80 -6.16 -6.14 12.12
CA PHE A 80 -7.01 -7.10 12.84
C PHE A 80 -6.18 -8.26 13.40
N TYR A 81 -5.24 -8.82 12.62
CA TYR A 81 -4.31 -9.83 13.11
C TYR A 81 -3.39 -9.29 14.20
N ARG A 82 -2.90 -8.05 14.06
CA ARG A 82 -2.05 -7.44 15.06
C ARG A 82 -2.66 -7.44 16.45
N VAL A 83 -3.96 -7.14 16.54
CA VAL A 83 -4.67 -7.03 17.83
C VAL A 83 -5.25 -8.35 18.33
N THR A 84 -5.54 -9.31 17.44
CA THR A 84 -6.15 -10.60 17.83
C THR A 84 -5.16 -11.73 17.97
N LYS A 85 -4.12 -11.74 17.13
CA LYS A 85 -3.21 -12.88 16.92
C LYS A 85 -3.94 -14.18 16.54
N ASP A 86 -5.14 -14.05 15.97
CA ASP A 86 -5.94 -15.18 15.52
C ASP A 86 -5.29 -15.85 14.28
N PRO A 87 -5.03 -17.17 14.29
CA PRO A 87 -4.33 -17.85 13.21
C PRO A 87 -5.02 -17.71 11.86
N PHE A 88 -6.35 -17.87 11.79
CA PHE A 88 -7.11 -17.72 10.55
C PHE A 88 -6.94 -16.32 9.96
N THR A 89 -7.05 -15.28 10.81
CA THR A 89 -6.81 -13.90 10.38
C THR A 89 -5.38 -13.70 9.89
N GLY A 90 -4.39 -14.39 10.50
CA GLY A 90 -2.98 -14.30 10.09
C GLY A 90 -2.62 -14.99 8.78
N GLU A 91 -3.39 -15.99 8.35
CA GLU A 91 -3.20 -16.65 7.06
C GLU A 91 -3.61 -15.77 5.88
N ARG A 92 -4.62 -14.93 6.08
CA ARG A 92 -5.15 -14.09 5.00
C ARG A 92 -4.17 -13.00 4.53
N PRO A 93 -3.47 -12.24 5.39
CA PRO A 93 -2.38 -11.36 4.96
C PRO A 93 -1.27 -12.11 4.19
N ARG A 94 -0.90 -13.32 4.60
CA ARG A 94 0.09 -14.13 3.85
C ARG A 94 -0.38 -14.44 2.44
N PHE A 95 -1.60 -14.90 2.30
CA PHE A 95 -2.21 -15.15 0.99
C PHE A 95 -2.22 -13.89 0.11
N MET A 96 -2.55 -12.74 0.67
CA MET A 96 -2.53 -11.47 -0.07
C MET A 96 -1.12 -11.02 -0.44
N MET A 97 -0.12 -11.28 0.41
CA MET A 97 1.29 -11.05 0.10
C MET A 97 1.77 -11.91 -1.07
N ASP A 98 1.31 -13.16 -1.15
CA ASP A 98 1.62 -14.04 -2.28
C ASP A 98 0.97 -13.51 -3.56
N LEU A 99 -0.30 -13.12 -3.52
CA LEU A 99 -0.98 -12.49 -4.67
C LEU A 99 -0.26 -11.21 -5.12
N PHE A 100 0.17 -10.40 -4.16
CA PHE A 100 0.90 -9.18 -4.46
C PHE A 100 2.22 -9.49 -5.20
N ALA A 101 3.05 -10.37 -4.65
CA ALA A 101 4.36 -10.69 -5.22
C ALA A 101 4.28 -11.42 -6.58
N ASP A 102 3.25 -12.26 -6.77
CA ASP A 102 3.18 -13.20 -7.89
C ASP A 102 2.22 -12.74 -8.99
N LYS A 103 1.27 -11.83 -8.70
CA LYS A 103 0.22 -11.38 -9.64
C LYS A 103 0.17 -9.87 -9.85
N VAL A 104 0.37 -9.10 -8.79
CA VAL A 104 0.20 -7.63 -8.84
C VAL A 104 1.52 -6.93 -9.17
N TYR A 105 2.63 -7.38 -8.60
CA TYR A 105 3.92 -6.77 -8.82
C TYR A 105 4.51 -7.13 -10.18
N ASN A 106 4.76 -6.12 -11.00
CA ASN A 106 5.46 -6.24 -12.28
C ASN A 106 6.97 -5.99 -12.08
N ARG A 107 7.76 -7.07 -12.14
CA ARG A 107 9.21 -7.03 -11.89
C ARG A 107 9.99 -6.24 -12.94
N GLU A 108 9.52 -6.20 -14.20
CA GLU A 108 10.20 -5.49 -15.27
C GLU A 108 10.00 -3.98 -15.14
N LEU A 109 8.78 -3.57 -14.80
CA LEU A 109 8.41 -2.16 -14.66
C LEU A 109 8.66 -1.61 -13.26
N LYS A 110 8.89 -2.48 -12.27
CA LYS A 110 9.08 -2.14 -10.84
C LYS A 110 7.93 -1.32 -10.29
N ARG A 111 6.71 -1.79 -10.54
CA ARG A 111 5.45 -1.16 -10.13
C ARG A 111 4.39 -2.21 -9.88
N GLN A 112 3.26 -1.80 -9.34
CA GLN A 112 2.05 -2.60 -9.36
C GLN A 112 1.33 -2.48 -10.70
N GLU A 113 0.70 -3.55 -11.16
CA GLU A 113 -0.42 -3.47 -12.08
C GLU A 113 -1.68 -3.09 -11.30
N VAL A 114 -2.63 -2.39 -11.94
CA VAL A 114 -3.71 -1.68 -11.24
C VAL A 114 -5.05 -2.38 -11.35
N PHE A 115 -5.47 -2.70 -12.57
CA PHE A 115 -6.77 -3.28 -12.89
C PHE A 115 -6.60 -4.64 -13.56
N PHE A 116 -7.40 -5.60 -13.10
CA PHE A 116 -7.27 -6.99 -13.53
C PHE A 116 -8.61 -7.60 -13.92
N ASP A 117 -8.56 -8.59 -14.82
CA ASP A 117 -9.63 -9.54 -14.97
C ASP A 117 -9.72 -10.48 -13.75
N ARG A 118 -10.66 -11.41 -13.78
CA ARG A 118 -10.89 -12.35 -12.68
C ARG A 118 -9.67 -13.21 -12.33
N THR A 119 -8.80 -13.48 -13.29
CA THR A 119 -7.64 -14.37 -13.17
C THR A 119 -6.30 -13.66 -13.03
N TRP A 120 -6.34 -12.35 -12.74
CA TRP A 120 -5.19 -11.48 -12.54
C TRP A 120 -4.40 -11.14 -13.82
N ASN A 121 -5.04 -11.14 -15.00
CA ASN A 121 -4.42 -10.51 -16.17
C ASN A 121 -4.61 -9.00 -16.09
N SER A 122 -3.52 -8.24 -16.24
CA SER A 122 -3.57 -6.77 -16.27
C SER A 122 -4.33 -6.26 -17.49
N LEU A 123 -5.19 -5.26 -17.28
CA LEU A 123 -6.10 -4.73 -18.30
C LEU A 123 -5.65 -3.37 -18.86
N ILE A 124 -4.69 -2.71 -18.25
CA ILE A 124 -4.26 -1.37 -18.61
C ILE A 124 -2.79 -1.13 -18.28
N ASP A 125 -2.10 -0.36 -19.12
CA ASP A 125 -0.76 0.13 -18.82
C ASP A 125 -0.86 1.46 -18.04
N LEU A 126 -0.89 1.33 -16.72
CA LEU A 126 -1.08 2.46 -15.79
C LEU A 126 -0.09 2.38 -14.63
N TYR A 127 0.61 3.47 -14.34
CA TYR A 127 1.33 3.72 -13.10
C TYR A 127 0.45 4.48 -12.14
N SER A 128 0.15 3.94 -10.97
CA SER A 128 -0.51 4.65 -9.88
C SER A 128 0.50 4.92 -8.77
N TYR A 129 1.24 6.01 -8.92
CA TYR A 129 2.40 6.31 -8.06
C TYR A 129 2.04 6.45 -6.59
N GLY A 130 0.86 7.00 -6.30
CA GLY A 130 0.36 7.12 -4.94
C GLY A 130 0.13 5.77 -4.27
N HIS A 131 -0.47 4.83 -5.00
CA HIS A 131 -0.69 3.48 -4.48
C HIS A 131 0.60 2.65 -4.44
N ASP A 132 1.51 2.85 -5.39
CA ASP A 132 2.80 2.17 -5.38
C ASP A 132 3.58 2.50 -4.10
N ILE A 133 3.74 3.80 -3.79
CA ILE A 133 4.42 4.21 -2.56
C ILE A 133 3.66 3.78 -1.31
N GLU A 134 2.32 3.77 -1.33
CA GLU A 134 1.49 3.29 -0.24
C GLU A 134 1.72 1.81 0.01
N THR A 135 1.72 0.99 -1.03
CA THR A 135 1.94 -0.44 -0.94
C THR A 135 3.31 -0.76 -0.35
N SER A 136 4.36 -0.02 -0.70
CA SER A 136 5.70 -0.28 -0.17
C SER A 136 5.70 -0.31 1.36
N TRP A 137 5.15 0.71 2.02
CA TRP A 137 5.16 0.77 3.48
C TRP A 137 4.05 -0.06 4.16
N LEU A 138 2.91 -0.30 3.49
CA LEU A 138 1.88 -1.18 4.04
C LEU A 138 2.34 -2.65 4.04
N MET A 139 3.05 -3.10 3.00
CA MET A 139 3.64 -4.44 2.97
C MET A 139 4.72 -4.59 4.04
N ASP A 140 5.62 -3.61 4.20
CA ASP A 140 6.62 -3.61 5.28
C ASP A 140 5.96 -3.68 6.66
N ARG A 141 4.87 -2.93 6.85
CA ARG A 141 4.06 -3.00 8.09
C ARG A 141 3.49 -4.39 8.31
N GLY A 142 3.03 -5.06 7.26
CA GLY A 142 2.55 -6.44 7.30
C GLY A 142 3.67 -7.41 7.69
N LEU A 143 4.86 -7.26 7.12
CA LEU A 143 6.04 -8.07 7.47
C LEU A 143 6.41 -7.93 8.95
N GLU A 144 6.40 -6.70 9.49
CA GLU A 144 6.63 -6.46 10.92
C GLU A 144 5.59 -7.15 11.81
N VAL A 145 4.31 -7.09 11.45
CA VAL A 145 3.19 -7.64 12.24
C VAL A 145 3.16 -9.17 12.20
N LEU A 146 3.43 -9.75 11.03
CA LEU A 146 3.48 -11.21 10.83
C LEU A 146 4.75 -11.81 11.42
N ALA A 147 5.87 -11.06 11.40
CA ALA A 147 7.18 -11.48 11.88
C ALA A 147 7.61 -12.85 11.30
N ASP A 148 7.37 -13.05 10.00
CA ASP A 148 7.66 -14.27 9.29
C ASP A 148 8.89 -14.07 8.39
N PRO A 149 10.04 -14.71 8.70
CA PRO A 149 11.28 -14.49 7.97
C PRO A 149 11.19 -14.85 6.48
N ALA A 150 10.40 -15.87 6.11
CA ALA A 150 10.26 -16.29 4.72
C ALA A 150 9.55 -15.22 3.88
N TYR A 151 8.52 -14.58 4.45
CA TYR A 151 7.85 -13.48 3.79
C TYR A 151 8.71 -12.21 3.74
N THR A 152 9.51 -11.97 4.78
CA THR A 152 10.48 -10.86 4.78
C THR A 152 11.51 -11.03 3.65
N GLU A 153 12.09 -12.21 3.50
CA GLU A 153 13.04 -12.52 2.43
C GLU A 153 12.40 -12.36 1.02
N LYS A 154 11.13 -12.76 0.87
CA LYS A 154 10.40 -12.68 -0.41
C LYS A 154 10.04 -11.24 -0.78
N LEU A 155 9.57 -10.42 0.17
CA LEU A 155 8.87 -9.16 -0.11
C LEU A 155 9.68 -7.90 0.19
N ALA A 156 10.60 -7.89 1.15
CA ALA A 156 11.38 -6.70 1.45
C ALA A 156 12.16 -6.15 0.24
N PRO A 157 12.77 -6.99 -0.62
CA PRO A 157 13.39 -6.48 -1.84
C PRO A 157 12.39 -5.82 -2.81
N ILE A 158 11.14 -6.30 -2.85
CA ILE A 158 10.09 -5.75 -3.72
C ILE A 158 9.64 -4.39 -3.21
N THR A 159 9.40 -4.25 -1.91
CA THR A 159 8.97 -2.99 -1.32
C THR A 159 10.03 -1.90 -1.43
N GLU A 160 11.30 -2.27 -1.28
CA GLU A 160 12.43 -1.38 -1.52
C GLU A 160 12.52 -0.94 -2.98
N GLU A 161 12.41 -1.89 -3.92
CA GLU A 161 12.47 -1.63 -5.36
C GLU A 161 11.36 -0.69 -5.84
N ILE A 162 10.12 -0.85 -5.32
CA ILE A 162 9.01 0.04 -5.60
C ILE A 162 9.30 1.45 -5.08
N ALA A 163 9.73 1.59 -3.82
CA ALA A 163 9.99 2.89 -3.22
C ALA A 163 11.12 3.64 -3.96
N GLU A 164 12.17 2.95 -4.40
CA GLU A 164 13.24 3.52 -5.21
C GLU A 164 12.73 3.95 -6.59
N ALA A 165 11.99 3.07 -7.28
CA ALA A 165 11.45 3.38 -8.60
C ALA A 165 10.52 4.61 -8.57
N ILE A 166 9.71 4.76 -7.52
CA ILE A 166 8.86 5.92 -7.32
C ILE A 166 9.67 7.20 -7.12
N TYR A 167 10.70 7.13 -6.28
CA TYR A 167 11.57 8.27 -6.04
C TYR A 167 12.28 8.73 -7.32
N GLU A 168 12.78 7.79 -8.11
CA GLU A 168 13.52 8.10 -9.33
C GLU A 168 12.63 8.59 -10.48
N LYS A 169 11.44 7.99 -10.66
CA LYS A 169 10.59 8.21 -11.84
C LYS A 169 9.54 9.29 -11.65
N ALA A 170 9.00 9.41 -10.44
CA ALA A 170 7.77 10.17 -10.21
C ALA A 170 7.92 11.34 -9.23
N TYR A 171 9.00 11.38 -8.43
CA TYR A 171 9.25 12.46 -7.48
C TYR A 171 9.94 13.63 -8.16
N VAL A 172 9.18 14.62 -8.58
CA VAL A 172 9.64 15.77 -9.35
C VAL A 172 9.25 17.08 -8.65
N ASN A 173 10.19 18.02 -8.55
CA ASN A 173 9.96 19.33 -7.92
C ASN A 173 9.42 19.21 -6.49
N HIS A 174 10.00 18.30 -5.68
CA HIS A 174 9.62 18.04 -4.28
C HIS A 174 8.17 17.57 -4.09
N SER A 175 7.61 16.90 -5.09
CA SER A 175 6.26 16.35 -5.06
C SER A 175 6.16 15.10 -5.92
N LEU A 176 5.21 14.21 -5.60
CA LEU A 176 4.93 13.02 -6.37
C LEU A 176 3.84 13.30 -7.41
N MET A 177 4.05 12.82 -8.65
CA MET A 177 3.00 12.79 -9.67
C MET A 177 1.89 11.81 -9.26
N ASN A 178 0.66 12.02 -9.79
CA ASN A 178 -0.45 11.11 -9.52
C ASN A 178 -0.26 9.78 -10.24
N GLU A 179 -0.26 9.83 -11.56
CA GLU A 179 -0.33 8.65 -12.42
C GLU A 179 0.46 8.86 -13.70
N ALA A 180 0.71 7.77 -14.41
CA ALA A 180 1.12 7.83 -15.82
C ALA A 180 0.45 6.70 -16.60
N GLU A 181 -0.28 7.03 -17.66
CA GLU A 181 -0.89 6.07 -18.55
C GLU A 181 -0.13 6.03 -19.88
N LYS A 182 0.25 4.84 -20.32
CA LYS A 182 0.98 4.61 -21.59
C LYS A 182 2.20 5.54 -21.74
N GLY A 183 2.92 5.77 -20.64
CA GLY A 183 4.10 6.63 -20.62
C GLY A 183 3.82 8.13 -20.56
N VAL A 184 2.58 8.57 -20.48
CA VAL A 184 2.20 9.99 -20.32
C VAL A 184 1.87 10.26 -18.87
N GLY A 185 2.71 11.04 -18.21
CA GLY A 185 2.53 11.41 -16.80
C GLY A 185 1.46 12.49 -16.61
N GLU A 186 0.62 12.32 -15.62
CA GLU A 186 -0.31 13.33 -15.14
C GLU A 186 0.41 14.32 -14.23
N THR A 187 0.18 15.62 -14.47
CA THR A 187 0.89 16.68 -13.73
C THR A 187 0.17 17.14 -12.47
N THR A 188 -1.04 16.65 -12.19
CA THR A 188 -1.77 16.96 -10.95
C THR A 188 -1.02 16.44 -9.71
N ARG A 189 -1.36 16.99 -8.55
CA ARG A 189 -0.70 16.69 -7.28
C ARG A 189 -1.76 16.58 -6.19
N ASP A 190 -2.32 15.38 -6.04
CA ASP A 190 -3.32 15.14 -5.02
C ASP A 190 -2.70 15.12 -3.63
N TRP A 191 -3.37 15.70 -2.67
CA TRP A 191 -2.88 15.86 -1.30
C TRP A 191 -2.61 14.50 -0.61
N TRP A 192 -3.45 13.51 -0.84
CA TRP A 192 -3.31 12.20 -0.21
C TRP A 192 -2.06 11.48 -0.71
N ILE A 193 -1.74 11.61 -2.00
CA ILE A 193 -0.52 11.06 -2.59
C ILE A 193 0.72 11.68 -1.95
N GLN A 194 0.71 13.01 -1.73
CA GLN A 194 1.82 13.68 -1.05
C GLN A 194 1.99 13.20 0.39
N ALA A 195 0.89 12.99 1.12
CA ALA A 195 0.91 12.44 2.47
C ALA A 195 1.46 10.99 2.49
N LYS A 196 1.01 10.12 1.58
CA LYS A 196 1.51 8.75 1.43
C LYS A 196 2.99 8.72 1.04
N THR A 197 3.43 9.67 0.20
CA THR A 197 4.84 9.82 -0.18
C THR A 197 5.73 10.09 1.03
N VAL A 198 5.33 10.99 1.90
CA VAL A 198 6.09 11.29 3.13
C VAL A 198 6.23 10.03 4.00
N VAL A 199 5.13 9.31 4.21
CA VAL A 199 5.13 8.06 5.01
C VAL A 199 6.03 7.02 4.36
N GLY A 200 5.85 6.74 3.06
CA GLY A 200 6.58 5.70 2.34
C GLY A 200 8.08 5.97 2.24
N LEU A 201 8.49 7.20 1.92
CA LEU A 201 9.91 7.55 1.85
C LEU A 201 10.60 7.53 3.24
N ILE A 202 9.89 7.93 4.30
CA ILE A 202 10.42 7.78 5.68
C ILE A 202 10.55 6.30 6.05
N ASN A 203 9.57 5.48 5.68
CA ASN A 203 9.62 4.03 5.91
C ASN A 203 10.83 3.40 5.19
N ALA A 204 10.97 3.63 3.89
CA ALA A 204 12.09 3.12 3.10
C ALA A 204 13.46 3.56 3.68
N TRP A 205 13.57 4.82 4.12
CA TRP A 205 14.79 5.32 4.75
C TRP A 205 15.11 4.61 6.08
N LYS A 206 14.08 4.29 6.89
CA LYS A 206 14.29 3.54 8.15
C LYS A 206 14.79 2.13 7.89
N HIS A 207 14.24 1.44 6.90
CA HIS A 207 14.66 0.08 6.54
C HIS A 207 16.10 0.06 6.04
N LYS A 208 16.49 0.96 5.14
CA LYS A 208 17.88 1.10 4.69
C LYS A 208 18.88 1.41 5.82
N ARG A 209 18.48 2.18 6.82
CA ARG A 209 19.34 2.44 8.01
C ARG A 209 19.49 1.21 8.89
N GLY A 210 18.48 0.39 9.04
CA GLY A 210 18.56 -0.86 9.81
C GLY A 210 19.64 -1.81 9.27
N GLU A 211 19.81 -1.86 7.96
CA GLU A 211 20.83 -2.67 7.30
C GLU A 211 22.25 -2.09 7.43
N GLN A 212 22.37 -0.78 7.55
CA GLN A 212 23.66 -0.08 7.56
C GLN A 212 24.25 0.16 8.96
N THR A 213 23.60 -0.27 10.03
CA THR A 213 24.11 -0.08 11.41
C THR A 213 25.38 -0.89 11.72
N GLN A 214 26.04 -1.48 10.72
CA GLN A 214 27.39 -2.03 10.84
C GLN A 214 28.52 -1.15 10.27
N GLY A 215 28.26 0.05 9.77
CA GLY A 215 29.33 0.93 9.33
C GLY A 215 28.91 2.13 8.49
N GLN A 216 28.79 3.27 9.08
CA GLN A 216 28.53 4.62 8.58
C GLN A 216 27.05 4.99 8.35
N PRO A 217 26.59 6.19 8.83
CA PRO A 217 25.24 6.65 8.60
C PRO A 217 25.06 7.00 7.10
N PRO A 218 24.02 6.46 6.43
CA PRO A 218 23.72 6.88 5.07
C PRO A 218 23.19 8.30 5.05
N VAL A 219 23.74 9.09 4.13
CA VAL A 219 23.11 10.34 3.74
C VAL A 219 21.86 9.95 2.93
N PRO A 220 20.67 10.37 3.33
CA PRO A 220 19.46 10.08 2.54
C PRO A 220 19.65 10.65 1.12
N PRO A 221 19.25 9.94 0.05
CA PRO A 221 19.44 10.40 -1.31
C PRO A 221 18.79 11.77 -1.60
N TYR A 222 17.79 12.15 -0.80
CA TYR A 222 17.17 13.47 -0.82
C TYR A 222 17.94 14.56 -0.05
N ALA A 223 18.97 14.23 0.73
CA ALA A 223 19.85 15.20 1.38
C ALA A 223 21.03 15.63 0.50
N SER A 224 21.35 14.86 -0.55
CA SER A 224 22.40 15.17 -1.52
C SER A 224 21.91 15.93 -2.75
N ALA A 225 20.60 16.15 -2.92
CA ALA A 225 20.04 16.96 -3.98
C ALA A 225 20.15 18.45 -3.63
N GLY A 226 21.33 19.01 -3.79
CA GLY A 226 21.52 20.43 -4.06
C GLY A 226 21.31 21.40 -2.89
N VAL A 227 22.35 21.56 -2.09
CA VAL A 227 22.63 22.84 -1.43
C VAL A 227 23.86 23.46 -2.10
N ASP A 228 23.70 23.80 -3.37
CA ASP A 228 24.57 24.77 -4.05
C ASP A 228 23.68 25.89 -4.63
N GLY A 229 23.33 26.83 -3.77
CA GLY A 229 22.69 28.06 -4.14
C GLY A 229 22.96 29.15 -3.10
N PRO A 230 23.25 30.38 -3.49
CA PRO A 230 23.73 31.45 -2.60
C PRO A 230 22.65 31.89 -1.62
N GLY A 231 23.00 31.87 -0.33
CA GLY A 231 22.47 32.71 0.74
C GLY A 231 20.94 32.78 0.88
N ARG A 232 20.33 31.94 1.72
CA ARG A 232 18.99 32.23 2.26
C ARG A 232 19.11 33.06 3.54
N PRO A 233 18.40 34.20 3.66
CA PRO A 233 18.28 34.91 4.94
C PRO A 233 17.43 34.03 5.89
N GLY A 234 17.87 33.94 7.15
CA GLY A 234 17.23 33.13 8.19
C GLY A 234 15.78 33.51 8.41
N LEU A 235 14.92 32.52 8.49
CA LEU A 235 13.55 32.65 9.00
C LEU A 235 13.62 32.88 10.52
N PRO A 236 12.87 33.87 11.07
CA PRO A 236 12.83 34.10 12.51
C PRO A 236 12.10 32.96 13.22
N LEU A 237 12.73 32.45 14.29
CA LEU A 237 12.11 31.56 15.26
C LEU A 237 10.93 32.27 15.91
N PHE A 238 9.75 31.68 15.83
CA PHE A 238 8.60 32.12 16.61
C PHE A 238 8.89 31.88 18.11
N SER A 239 9.10 32.96 18.84
CA SER A 239 8.98 33.02 20.29
C SER A 239 7.58 33.56 20.60
N HIS A 240 6.76 32.75 21.20
CA HIS A 240 5.76 32.89 22.26
C HIS A 240 4.70 31.80 22.13
#